data_58006b47c2fbfd47072d22efb61adb79
#
_entry.id   58006b47c2fbfd47072d22efb61adb79
#
_cell.length_a   1.000
_cell.length_b   1.000
_cell.length_c   1.000
_cell.angle_alpha   90.00
_cell.angle_beta   90.00
_cell.angle_gamma   90.00
#
_symmetry.space_group_name_H-M   'P 1'
#
loop_
_entity.id
_entity.type
_entity.pdbx_description
1 polymer ?
#
loop_
_entity_poly.entity_id
_entity_poly.type
_entity_poly.pdbx_seq_one_letter_code
_entity_poly.pdbx_strand_id
1 'polypeptide(L)'
;MAPGPFIEMDGPQTHFPESRVLIIMTGGTICMQPSPDGLIPMTGFLDNAMAHRPSFNDKSAPSVKIHAYKNGVKLSLDTLRTPPSAYSRHIRYGILEFSPLLDSSSISSMGWTEIALAIKENYQLFDGFVVLHGTDSLAYTASALSFMMSDLGKPVILTGSQASIFALQSDAVDNLLGSLIIAGTFVIPEVCLFFHHTLFRGNRTTKVSASSFEAFASPNCDPLAKVTSLGVDVNWALVKRPTKIAEFQVTKYLDTAHVACLRIFPGIKPEMLDSVLRVPNLRGLILETFGMGNAPGGVDGSLTKVIKEAVDRGIVIVNVSQCTNGVVSPLYASGTALTRAGVVFGHDLTTEAALTKLSYLLALPNLTYTEITGQMARSLRGEMTERTLPSFSHPAGSIDSAVARLTTAESAFTALGYAISTGDVRTVGEILEGDEFSHQLLKKCDYAGNTAVHLAAVGPQPDILRDLLMRGASVHVRNFANNTPLYLAEKMGNHECVRLLKEAGAHLWEAESLAKTSEIEGSVSTGNGFVEVDETDAPALVEERSRAPNNNT
;
A
#
# COMPACT_ATOMS: atom_id res chain seq x y z
N MET A 1 -5.96 -0.91 70.12
CA MET A 1 -5.12 -0.17 69.19
C MET A 1 -5.93 0.02 67.91
N ALA A 2 -6.36 1.25 67.65
CA ALA A 2 -7.08 1.58 66.43
C ALA A 2 -6.07 1.68 65.25
N PRO A 3 -6.40 1.23 64.06
CA PRO A 3 -5.53 1.43 62.93
C PRO A 3 -5.50 2.92 62.52
N GLY A 4 -4.30 3.47 62.37
CA GLY A 4 -4.07 4.85 61.96
C GLY A 4 -4.58 5.11 60.52
N PRO A 5 -4.77 6.39 60.15
CA PRO A 5 -5.33 6.76 58.88
C PRO A 5 -4.40 6.33 57.73
N PHE A 6 -4.97 5.63 56.76
CA PHE A 6 -4.33 5.41 55.48
C PHE A 6 -4.07 6.78 54.83
N ILE A 7 -2.81 7.14 54.69
CA ILE A 7 -2.40 8.23 53.82
C ILE A 7 -2.58 7.69 52.41
N GLU A 8 -3.60 8.14 51.68
CA GLU A 8 -3.66 8.05 50.23
C GLU A 8 -2.46 8.85 49.71
N MET A 9 -1.42 8.14 49.29
CA MET A 9 -0.39 8.74 48.49
C MET A 9 -1.02 9.01 47.12
N ASP A 10 -1.26 10.28 46.81
CA ASP A 10 -1.47 10.75 45.44
C ASP A 10 -0.27 10.27 44.63
N GLY A 11 -0.47 9.16 43.91
CA GLY A 11 0.50 8.70 42.90
C GLY A 11 0.66 9.78 41.85
N PRO A 12 1.81 9.89 41.19
CA PRO A 12 2.01 10.88 40.15
C PRO A 12 0.89 10.70 39.10
N GLN A 13 0.09 11.74 38.88
CA GLN A 13 -0.91 11.76 37.81
C GLN A 13 -0.17 11.46 36.52
N THR A 14 -0.35 10.27 35.97
CA THR A 14 0.25 9.88 34.70
C THR A 14 -0.38 10.73 33.60
N HIS A 15 0.33 11.79 33.24
CA HIS A 15 -0.09 12.67 32.16
C HIS A 15 0.16 11.94 30.81
N PHE A 16 -0.85 11.29 30.26
CA PHE A 16 -0.75 10.69 28.93
C PHE A 16 -0.61 11.77 27.85
N PRO A 17 0.30 11.59 26.88
CA PRO A 17 0.45 12.52 25.78
C PRO A 17 -0.85 12.62 24.95
N GLU A 18 -1.12 13.80 24.43
CA GLU A 18 -2.31 14.12 23.64
C GLU A 18 -1.94 14.35 22.17
N SER A 19 -2.64 13.69 21.25
CA SER A 19 -2.55 13.96 19.81
C SER A 19 -3.77 14.73 19.34
N ARG A 20 -3.59 15.58 18.32
CA ARG A 20 -4.65 16.38 17.74
C ARG A 20 -5.06 15.83 16.38
N VAL A 21 -6.33 15.51 16.23
CA VAL A 21 -6.90 15.01 14.97
C VAL A 21 -8.01 15.97 14.51
N LEU A 22 -7.98 16.37 13.25
CA LEU A 22 -9.07 17.11 12.64
C LEU A 22 -10.00 16.14 11.91
N ILE A 23 -11.27 16.15 12.29
CA ILE A 23 -12.32 15.47 11.54
C ILE A 23 -12.86 16.47 10.51
N ILE A 24 -12.83 16.10 9.23
CA ILE A 24 -13.47 16.85 8.14
C ILE A 24 -14.75 16.10 7.79
N MET A 25 -15.89 16.68 8.10
CA MET A 25 -17.19 16.08 7.84
C MET A 25 -17.77 16.61 6.54
N THR A 26 -17.76 15.78 5.51
CA THR A 26 -18.32 16.15 4.20
C THR A 26 -19.76 15.74 4.05
N GLY A 27 -20.23 14.73 4.82
CA GLY A 27 -21.58 14.18 4.75
C GLY A 27 -21.59 12.65 4.87
N GLY A 28 -22.56 12.02 4.25
CA GLY A 28 -22.74 10.58 4.21
C GLY A 28 -23.64 10.03 5.32
N THR A 29 -24.02 8.76 5.20
CA THR A 29 -24.97 8.06 6.11
C THR A 29 -24.54 8.13 7.57
N ILE A 30 -23.24 8.15 7.84
CA ILE A 30 -22.69 8.21 9.20
C ILE A 30 -23.24 9.38 10.01
N CYS A 31 -23.47 10.53 9.38
CA CYS A 31 -23.96 11.75 10.03
C CYS A 31 -25.45 12.03 9.76
N MET A 32 -26.20 11.08 9.21
CA MET A 32 -27.63 11.23 8.98
C MET A 32 -28.43 10.80 10.20
N GLN A 33 -29.54 11.47 10.44
CA GLN A 33 -30.52 11.09 11.47
C GLN A 33 -31.85 10.68 10.86
N PRO A 34 -32.57 9.76 11.48
CA PRO A 34 -33.93 9.40 11.06
C PRO A 34 -34.88 10.60 11.17
N SER A 35 -35.72 10.79 10.15
CA SER A 35 -36.81 11.76 10.12
C SER A 35 -38.04 11.12 9.50
N PRO A 36 -39.25 11.76 9.59
CA PRO A 36 -40.43 11.30 8.88
C PRO A 36 -40.24 11.18 7.35
N ASP A 37 -39.34 11.98 6.78
CA ASP A 37 -39.04 12.00 5.35
C ASP A 37 -37.84 11.11 4.98
N GLY A 38 -37.39 10.25 5.91
CA GLY A 38 -36.23 9.40 5.72
C GLY A 38 -34.99 9.90 6.47
N LEU A 39 -33.78 9.50 6.00
CA LEU A 39 -32.53 9.93 6.59
C LEU A 39 -32.14 11.33 6.09
N ILE A 40 -31.95 12.26 7.02
CA ILE A 40 -31.53 13.64 6.70
C ILE A 40 -30.15 13.95 7.32
N PRO A 41 -29.30 14.75 6.66
CA PRO A 41 -28.03 15.20 7.23
C PRO A 41 -28.21 15.98 8.52
N MET A 42 -27.35 15.72 9.52
CA MET A 42 -27.35 16.44 10.78
C MET A 42 -26.15 17.36 10.89
N THR A 43 -26.37 18.59 11.32
CA THR A 43 -25.32 19.52 11.75
C THR A 43 -25.08 19.45 13.26
N GLY A 44 -23.93 19.94 13.73
CA GLY A 44 -23.55 19.84 15.14
C GLY A 44 -23.26 18.41 15.58
N PHE A 45 -22.63 17.63 14.72
CA PHE A 45 -22.34 16.21 14.94
C PHE A 45 -21.50 15.94 16.19
N LEU A 46 -20.59 16.87 16.55
CA LEU A 46 -19.77 16.76 17.75
C LEU A 46 -20.65 16.64 19.01
N ASP A 47 -21.61 17.56 19.17
CA ASP A 47 -22.45 17.63 20.36
C ASP A 47 -23.57 16.59 20.35
N ASN A 48 -24.22 16.43 19.21
CA ASN A 48 -25.42 15.60 19.07
C ASN A 48 -25.10 14.10 18.98
N ALA A 49 -23.96 13.73 18.39
CA ALA A 49 -23.62 12.32 18.15
C ALA A 49 -22.48 11.81 19.04
N MET A 50 -21.46 12.62 19.33
CA MET A 50 -20.23 12.14 19.95
C MET A 50 -20.11 12.48 21.44
N ALA A 51 -20.51 13.68 21.87
CA ALA A 51 -20.33 14.16 23.25
C ALA A 51 -21.00 13.27 24.31
N HIS A 52 -22.06 12.57 23.95
CA HIS A 52 -22.80 11.69 24.86
C HIS A 52 -22.22 10.28 24.99
N ARG A 53 -21.26 9.91 24.12
CA ARG A 53 -20.67 8.57 24.10
C ARG A 53 -19.34 8.54 24.86
N PRO A 54 -19.19 7.68 25.89
CA PRO A 54 -17.96 7.63 26.70
C PRO A 54 -16.70 7.31 25.91
N SER A 55 -16.79 6.54 24.82
CA SER A 55 -15.65 6.21 23.96
C SER A 55 -15.10 7.42 23.20
N PHE A 56 -15.92 8.44 22.97
CA PHE A 56 -15.53 9.66 22.26
C PHE A 56 -15.26 10.85 23.20
N ASN A 57 -15.76 10.80 24.44
CA ASN A 57 -15.68 11.93 25.34
C ASN A 57 -15.22 11.51 26.74
N ASP A 58 -13.97 11.80 27.05
CA ASP A 58 -13.42 11.77 28.40
C ASP A 58 -13.88 13.02 29.16
N LYS A 59 -14.98 12.87 29.91
CA LYS A 59 -15.60 13.96 30.69
C LYS A 59 -14.70 14.57 31.75
N SER A 60 -13.56 13.93 32.09
CA SER A 60 -12.57 14.48 33.01
C SER A 60 -11.71 15.58 32.37
N ALA A 61 -11.70 15.65 31.04
CA ALA A 61 -10.91 16.63 30.31
C ALA A 61 -11.56 18.02 30.32
N PRO A 62 -10.79 19.12 30.48
CA PRO A 62 -11.31 20.45 30.31
C PRO A 62 -11.78 20.67 28.87
N SER A 63 -12.85 21.47 28.72
CA SER A 63 -13.26 21.96 27.41
C SER A 63 -12.17 22.87 26.85
N VAL A 64 -11.68 22.54 25.66
CA VAL A 64 -10.62 23.30 24.97
C VAL A 64 -11.11 23.61 23.56
N LYS A 65 -10.92 24.86 23.14
CA LYS A 65 -11.13 25.25 21.74
C LYS A 65 -9.81 25.20 20.99
N ILE A 66 -9.84 24.65 19.78
CA ILE A 66 -8.69 24.67 18.88
C ILE A 66 -9.02 25.50 17.65
N HIS A 67 -7.97 26.04 17.03
CA HIS A 67 -8.14 26.78 15.79
C HIS A 67 -8.01 25.84 14.59
N ALA A 68 -8.87 26.05 13.60
CA ALA A 68 -8.78 25.47 12.28
C ALA A 68 -9.00 26.54 11.21
N TYR A 69 -8.68 26.22 9.98
CA TYR A 69 -8.86 27.12 8.84
C TYR A 69 -9.75 26.47 7.78
N LYS A 70 -10.59 27.25 7.14
CA LYS A 70 -11.37 26.87 5.96
C LYS A 70 -11.46 28.04 5.01
N ASN A 71 -10.96 27.87 3.78
CA ASN A 71 -10.89 28.91 2.76
C ASN A 71 -10.19 30.19 3.27
N GLY A 72 -9.09 30.03 4.01
CA GLY A 72 -8.34 31.12 4.63
C GLY A 72 -8.99 31.78 5.85
N VAL A 73 -10.21 31.37 6.23
CA VAL A 73 -10.91 31.91 7.39
C VAL A 73 -10.55 31.09 8.64
N LYS A 74 -10.12 31.79 9.70
CA LYS A 74 -9.83 31.17 11.00
C LYS A 74 -11.11 30.88 11.75
N LEU A 75 -11.30 29.61 12.13
CA LEU A 75 -12.42 29.10 12.91
C LEU A 75 -11.94 28.68 14.28
N SER A 76 -12.84 28.78 15.29
CA SER A 76 -12.62 28.24 16.63
C SER A 76 -13.54 27.06 16.83
N LEU A 77 -12.95 25.86 16.89
CA LEU A 77 -13.68 24.60 17.02
C LEU A 77 -13.73 24.17 18.50
N ASP A 78 -14.90 23.78 18.94
CA ASP A 78 -15.05 23.01 20.19
C ASP A 78 -14.45 21.62 20.01
N THR A 79 -13.85 21.07 21.06
CA THR A 79 -13.16 19.78 20.99
C THR A 79 -13.64 18.84 22.06
N LEU A 80 -13.61 17.55 21.72
CA LEU A 80 -13.69 16.45 22.66
C LEU A 80 -12.34 15.74 22.74
N ARG A 81 -12.17 14.95 23.79
CA ARG A 81 -11.00 14.12 24.02
C ARG A 81 -11.45 12.68 24.32
N THR A 82 -10.86 11.71 23.64
CA THR A 82 -11.11 10.30 23.95
C THR A 82 -10.53 9.94 25.32
N PRO A 83 -11.03 8.90 25.98
CA PRO A 83 -10.27 8.21 27.04
C PRO A 83 -8.88 7.80 26.54
N PRO A 84 -7.93 7.47 27.44
CA PRO A 84 -6.62 7.01 27.01
C PRO A 84 -6.76 5.70 26.25
N SER A 85 -6.12 5.64 25.08
CA SER A 85 -6.06 4.42 24.28
C SER A 85 -5.13 3.38 24.93
N ALA A 86 -5.18 2.13 24.44
CA ALA A 86 -4.23 1.08 24.82
C ALA A 86 -2.75 1.46 24.59
N TYR A 87 -2.50 2.54 23.84
CA TYR A 87 -1.16 3.09 23.56
C TYR A 87 -0.78 4.23 24.50
N SER A 88 -1.46 4.37 25.64
CA SER A 88 -1.22 5.43 26.64
C SER A 88 -1.25 6.84 26.02
N ARG A 89 -2.23 7.09 25.14
CA ARG A 89 -2.42 8.36 24.44
C ARG A 89 -3.89 8.75 24.36
N HIS A 90 -4.17 10.01 24.60
CA HIS A 90 -5.46 10.63 24.33
C HIS A 90 -5.51 11.21 22.93
N ILE A 91 -6.68 11.18 22.31
CA ILE A 91 -6.91 11.84 21.03
C ILE A 91 -7.86 13.01 21.26
N ARG A 92 -7.35 14.24 21.12
CA ARG A 92 -8.18 15.45 21.07
C ARG A 92 -8.57 15.74 19.66
N TYR A 93 -9.84 15.97 19.42
CA TYR A 93 -10.33 16.21 18.07
C TYR A 93 -11.43 17.27 18.04
N GLY A 94 -11.51 17.99 16.92
CA GLY A 94 -12.61 18.90 16.57
C GLY A 94 -13.14 18.51 15.20
N ILE A 95 -14.33 18.98 14.88
CA ILE A 95 -14.99 18.71 13.59
C ILE A 95 -15.09 19.98 12.76
N LEU A 96 -14.58 19.92 11.54
CA LEU A 96 -14.78 20.91 10.50
C LEU A 96 -15.92 20.42 9.59
N GLU A 97 -17.11 20.93 9.81
CA GLU A 97 -18.29 20.56 9.04
C GLU A 97 -18.34 21.34 7.72
N PHE A 98 -18.59 20.63 6.61
CA PHE A 98 -18.87 21.28 5.34
C PHE A 98 -20.30 21.80 5.30
N SER A 99 -20.52 22.89 4.61
CA SER A 99 -21.84 23.49 4.42
C SER A 99 -22.01 23.92 2.96
N PRO A 100 -22.96 23.32 2.24
CA PRO A 100 -23.85 22.22 2.64
C PRO A 100 -23.08 20.89 2.79
N LEU A 101 -23.67 19.95 3.55
CA LEU A 101 -23.18 18.55 3.58
C LEU A 101 -23.47 17.90 2.22
N LEU A 102 -22.49 17.15 1.71
CA LEU A 102 -22.55 16.55 0.38
C LEU A 102 -23.10 15.11 0.47
N ASP A 103 -23.94 14.75 -0.47
CA ASP A 103 -24.17 13.34 -0.79
C ASP A 103 -22.97 12.83 -1.59
N SER A 104 -22.44 11.65 -1.22
CA SER A 104 -21.29 11.06 -1.89
C SER A 104 -21.54 10.73 -3.37
N SER A 105 -22.79 10.49 -3.76
CA SER A 105 -23.16 10.29 -5.17
C SER A 105 -22.98 11.56 -6.03
N SER A 106 -22.94 12.73 -5.39
CA SER A 106 -22.85 14.03 -6.04
C SER A 106 -21.46 14.67 -5.93
N ILE A 107 -20.51 14.00 -5.28
CA ILE A 107 -19.15 14.56 -5.15
C ILE A 107 -18.45 14.61 -6.51
N SER A 108 -17.70 15.67 -6.73
CA SER A 108 -16.92 15.93 -7.96
C SER A 108 -15.47 16.24 -7.65
N SER A 109 -14.66 16.50 -8.68
CA SER A 109 -13.28 16.93 -8.48
C SER A 109 -13.16 18.23 -7.69
N MET A 110 -14.19 19.09 -7.69
CA MET A 110 -14.24 20.29 -6.83
C MET A 110 -14.38 19.92 -5.36
N GLY A 111 -15.24 18.95 -5.02
CA GLY A 111 -15.37 18.46 -3.65
C GLY A 111 -14.07 17.83 -3.13
N TRP A 112 -13.36 17.08 -3.98
CA TRP A 112 -12.02 16.56 -3.64
C TRP A 112 -11.02 17.67 -3.40
N THR A 113 -11.07 18.73 -4.21
CA THR A 113 -10.23 19.92 -4.04
C THR A 113 -10.50 20.62 -2.70
N GLU A 114 -11.76 20.79 -2.33
CA GLU A 114 -12.12 21.40 -1.04
C GLU A 114 -11.60 20.57 0.15
N ILE A 115 -11.72 19.24 0.10
CA ILE A 115 -11.17 18.35 1.13
C ILE A 115 -9.65 18.49 1.21
N ALA A 116 -8.96 18.41 0.06
CA ALA A 116 -7.52 18.49 0.00
C ALA A 116 -6.98 19.86 0.49
N LEU A 117 -7.67 20.95 0.17
CA LEU A 117 -7.33 22.30 0.65
C LEU A 117 -7.60 22.45 2.15
N ALA A 118 -8.70 21.91 2.67
CA ALA A 118 -8.99 21.92 4.10
C ALA A 118 -7.89 21.17 4.89
N ILE A 119 -7.39 20.04 4.36
CA ILE A 119 -6.24 19.33 4.95
C ILE A 119 -4.99 20.22 4.87
N LYS A 120 -4.70 20.83 3.71
CA LYS A 120 -3.50 21.67 3.52
C LYS A 120 -3.47 22.86 4.48
N GLU A 121 -4.57 23.59 4.63
CA GLU A 121 -4.67 24.74 5.49
C GLU A 121 -4.45 24.40 6.98
N ASN A 122 -4.77 23.17 7.37
CA ASN A 122 -4.69 22.70 8.74
C ASN A 122 -3.50 21.76 9.00
N TYR A 123 -2.66 21.52 8.00
CA TYR A 123 -1.62 20.48 8.05
C TYR A 123 -0.65 20.65 9.20
N GLN A 124 -0.27 21.87 9.55
CA GLN A 124 0.68 22.16 10.64
C GLN A 124 0.04 22.12 12.04
N LEU A 125 -1.29 22.18 12.13
CA LEU A 125 -2.00 22.30 13.41
C LEU A 125 -2.41 20.95 14.01
N PHE A 126 -2.47 19.89 13.19
CA PHE A 126 -2.98 18.59 13.57
C PHE A 126 -1.97 17.48 13.25
N ASP A 127 -1.99 16.40 14.03
CA ASP A 127 -1.13 15.23 13.87
C ASP A 127 -1.67 14.23 12.85
N GLY A 128 -2.98 14.25 12.60
CA GLY A 128 -3.67 13.41 11.63
C GLY A 128 -5.03 13.95 11.24
N PHE A 129 -5.61 13.38 10.20
CA PHE A 129 -6.89 13.80 9.63
C PHE A 129 -7.82 12.61 9.45
N VAL A 130 -9.10 12.80 9.76
CA VAL A 130 -10.17 11.84 9.48
C VAL A 130 -11.21 12.54 8.61
N VAL A 131 -11.58 11.92 7.49
CA VAL A 131 -12.62 12.45 6.59
C VAL A 131 -13.86 11.57 6.69
N LEU A 132 -14.96 12.14 7.17
CA LEU A 132 -16.27 11.47 7.17
C LEU A 132 -16.95 11.70 5.84
N HIS A 133 -17.31 10.59 5.18
CA HIS A 133 -17.76 10.60 3.80
C HIS A 133 -18.85 9.52 3.57
N GLY A 134 -19.68 9.71 2.58
CA GLY A 134 -20.63 8.68 2.16
C GLY A 134 -19.96 7.52 1.44
N THR A 135 -20.48 6.31 1.58
CA THR A 135 -19.79 5.09 1.14
C THR A 135 -19.75 4.89 -0.38
N ASP A 136 -20.65 5.49 -1.16
CA ASP A 136 -20.80 5.17 -2.60
C ASP A 136 -19.59 5.58 -3.43
N SER A 137 -19.01 6.73 -3.17
CA SER A 137 -17.80 7.20 -3.86
C SER A 137 -16.56 7.30 -2.95
N LEU A 138 -16.60 6.68 -1.76
CA LEU A 138 -15.53 6.75 -0.79
C LEU A 138 -14.19 6.25 -1.37
N ALA A 139 -14.18 5.15 -2.13
CA ALA A 139 -12.99 4.61 -2.76
C ALA A 139 -12.42 5.55 -3.84
N TYR A 140 -13.30 6.19 -4.63
CA TYR A 140 -12.89 7.22 -5.60
C TYR A 140 -12.25 8.43 -4.91
N THR A 141 -12.88 8.93 -3.83
CA THR A 141 -12.34 10.07 -3.07
C THR A 141 -11.00 9.73 -2.42
N ALA A 142 -10.88 8.55 -1.82
CA ALA A 142 -9.61 8.09 -1.22
C ALA A 142 -8.50 7.99 -2.27
N SER A 143 -8.81 7.43 -3.43
CA SER A 143 -7.86 7.34 -4.53
C SER A 143 -7.50 8.72 -5.10
N ALA A 144 -8.47 9.59 -5.35
CA ALA A 144 -8.23 10.95 -5.84
C ALA A 144 -7.32 11.75 -4.90
N LEU A 145 -7.63 11.77 -3.61
CA LEU A 145 -6.83 12.47 -2.61
C LEU A 145 -5.41 11.90 -2.52
N SER A 146 -5.20 10.60 -2.73
CA SER A 146 -3.87 10.01 -2.73
C SER A 146 -2.97 10.55 -3.85
N PHE A 147 -3.54 10.86 -5.02
CA PHE A 147 -2.81 11.49 -6.11
C PHE A 147 -2.67 13.00 -5.93
N MET A 148 -3.71 13.66 -5.40
CA MET A 148 -3.69 15.11 -5.16
C MET A 148 -2.67 15.54 -4.10
N MET A 149 -2.41 14.70 -3.10
CA MET A 149 -1.53 14.99 -1.98
C MET A 149 -0.15 14.37 -2.17
N SER A 150 0.86 15.22 -2.37
CA SER A 150 2.25 14.81 -2.54
C SER A 150 3.05 15.04 -1.27
N ASP A 151 4.04 14.19 -1.02
CA ASP A 151 4.96 14.29 0.11
C ASP A 151 4.22 14.37 1.47
N LEU A 152 3.18 13.55 1.59
CA LEU A 152 2.36 13.46 2.80
C LEU A 152 3.18 12.83 3.93
N GLY A 153 3.24 13.49 5.09
CA GLY A 153 3.97 13.06 6.29
C GLY A 153 3.06 12.66 7.45
N LYS A 154 1.74 12.76 7.28
CA LYS A 154 0.73 12.49 8.31
C LYS A 154 -0.37 11.59 7.77
N PRO A 155 -1.06 10.80 8.64
CA PRO A 155 -2.19 9.99 8.19
C PRO A 155 -3.38 10.84 7.77
N VAL A 156 -3.99 10.48 6.64
CA VAL A 156 -5.29 10.97 6.20
C VAL A 156 -6.20 9.76 6.01
N ILE A 157 -7.16 9.59 6.92
CA ILE A 157 -8.00 8.39 6.96
C ILE A 157 -9.42 8.76 6.56
N LEU A 158 -9.90 8.21 5.45
CA LEU A 158 -11.29 8.32 5.04
C LEU A 158 -12.09 7.20 5.67
N THR A 159 -13.29 7.53 6.15
CA THR A 159 -14.23 6.54 6.68
C THR A 159 -15.68 7.00 6.50
N GLY A 160 -16.60 6.11 6.76
CA GLY A 160 -18.03 6.33 6.74
C GLY A 160 -18.74 5.20 7.45
N SER A 161 -20.01 5.01 7.19
CA SER A 161 -20.75 3.86 7.68
C SER A 161 -21.86 3.45 6.74
N GLN A 162 -22.24 2.19 6.77
CA GLN A 162 -23.41 1.66 6.07
C GLN A 162 -24.70 2.04 6.78
N ALA A 163 -24.66 2.15 8.11
CA ALA A 163 -25.78 2.59 8.92
C ALA A 163 -25.46 3.89 9.68
N SER A 164 -26.50 4.71 9.90
CA SER A 164 -26.37 5.94 10.68
C SER A 164 -25.84 5.66 12.09
N ILE A 165 -25.07 6.58 12.67
CA ILE A 165 -24.57 6.49 14.05
C ILE A 165 -25.70 6.43 15.09
N PHE A 166 -26.92 6.82 14.70
CA PHE A 166 -28.12 6.79 15.55
C PHE A 166 -28.92 5.49 15.41
N ALA A 167 -28.59 4.64 14.44
CA ALA A 167 -29.22 3.34 14.29
C ALA A 167 -28.80 2.40 15.43
N LEU A 168 -29.74 1.52 15.85
CA LEU A 168 -29.45 0.54 16.92
C LEU A 168 -28.30 -0.40 16.54
N GLN A 169 -28.26 -0.82 15.29
CA GLN A 169 -27.18 -1.58 14.70
C GLN A 169 -26.43 -0.67 13.71
N SER A 170 -25.21 -0.32 14.03
CA SER A 170 -24.41 0.59 13.23
C SER A 170 -22.94 0.28 13.36
N ASP A 171 -22.24 0.35 12.24
CA ASP A 171 -20.78 0.27 12.11
C ASP A 171 -20.08 1.63 12.33
N ALA A 172 -20.86 2.70 12.53
CA ALA A 172 -20.35 4.07 12.58
C ALA A 172 -19.40 4.32 13.76
N VAL A 173 -19.72 3.81 14.95
CA VAL A 173 -18.91 4.01 16.16
C VAL A 173 -17.55 3.36 15.99
N ASP A 174 -17.49 2.11 15.54
CA ASP A 174 -16.26 1.35 15.40
C ASP A 174 -15.39 1.95 14.27
N ASN A 175 -16.01 2.31 13.14
CA ASN A 175 -15.30 2.93 12.02
C ASN A 175 -14.69 4.29 12.40
N LEU A 176 -15.45 5.14 13.10
CA LEU A 176 -14.98 6.47 13.50
C LEU A 176 -13.93 6.38 14.61
N LEU A 177 -14.17 5.59 15.65
CA LEU A 177 -13.24 5.44 16.79
C LEU A 177 -11.91 4.80 16.32
N GLY A 178 -11.98 3.75 15.52
CA GLY A 178 -10.79 3.12 14.95
C GLY A 178 -9.98 4.10 14.09
N SER A 179 -10.65 4.90 13.26
CA SER A 179 -10.00 5.94 12.46
C SER A 179 -9.30 6.99 13.32
N LEU A 180 -9.95 7.47 14.40
CA LEU A 180 -9.37 8.44 15.33
C LEU A 180 -8.13 7.88 16.04
N ILE A 181 -8.23 6.66 16.57
CA ILE A 181 -7.11 6.01 17.27
C ILE A 181 -5.93 5.84 16.33
N ILE A 182 -6.16 5.35 15.10
CA ILE A 182 -5.07 5.14 14.14
C ILE A 182 -4.46 6.49 13.73
N ALA A 183 -5.28 7.48 13.38
CA ALA A 183 -4.81 8.79 12.93
C ALA A 183 -4.01 9.54 14.02
N GLY A 184 -4.37 9.37 15.29
CA GLY A 184 -3.67 10.04 16.39
C GLY A 184 -2.50 9.26 16.98
N THR A 185 -2.34 7.98 16.66
CA THR A 185 -1.34 7.12 17.30
C THR A 185 -0.22 6.70 16.34
N PHE A 186 -0.56 6.38 15.09
CA PHE A 186 0.39 5.79 14.14
C PHE A 186 0.72 6.76 13.01
N VAL A 187 2.00 6.95 12.74
CA VAL A 187 2.46 7.77 11.61
C VAL A 187 2.45 6.89 10.35
N ILE A 188 1.27 6.79 9.74
CA ILE A 188 1.05 6.15 8.43
C ILE A 188 0.84 7.28 7.42
N PRO A 189 1.91 7.76 6.74
CA PRO A 189 1.87 8.96 5.93
C PRO A 189 1.28 8.70 4.55
N GLU A 190 0.09 8.13 4.53
CA GLU A 190 -0.66 7.78 3.32
C GLU A 190 -2.12 8.22 3.45
N VAL A 191 -2.78 8.36 2.31
CA VAL A 191 -4.25 8.42 2.27
C VAL A 191 -4.78 7.01 2.36
N CYS A 192 -5.55 6.76 3.41
CA CYS A 192 -6.07 5.45 3.75
C CYS A 192 -7.60 5.46 3.78
N LEU A 193 -8.20 4.29 3.65
CA LEU A 193 -9.62 4.05 3.90
C LEU A 193 -9.73 3.04 5.05
N PHE A 194 -10.44 3.42 6.11
CA PHE A 194 -10.70 2.54 7.25
C PHE A 194 -12.16 2.12 7.26
N PHE A 195 -12.40 0.82 7.27
CA PHE A 195 -13.73 0.25 7.33
C PHE A 195 -13.70 -1.14 7.94
N HIS A 196 -14.67 -1.47 8.79
CA HIS A 196 -14.82 -2.79 9.38
C HIS A 196 -13.49 -3.35 9.92
N HIS A 197 -12.89 -2.62 10.90
CA HIS A 197 -11.63 -2.96 11.58
C HIS A 197 -10.37 -3.07 10.68
N THR A 198 -10.45 -2.66 9.43
CA THR A 198 -9.37 -2.82 8.47
C THR A 198 -8.97 -1.47 7.84
N LEU A 199 -7.67 -1.16 7.87
CA LEU A 199 -7.08 0.01 7.22
C LEU A 199 -6.48 -0.39 5.88
N PHE A 200 -7.09 0.09 4.81
CA PHE A 200 -6.63 -0.13 3.45
C PHE A 200 -5.85 1.08 2.93
N ARG A 201 -4.92 0.86 1.99
CA ARG A 201 -4.39 1.96 1.18
C ARG A 201 -5.50 2.51 0.29
N GLY A 202 -5.76 3.82 0.34
CA GLY A 202 -6.93 4.43 -0.28
C GLY A 202 -7.04 4.20 -1.79
N ASN A 203 -5.91 4.20 -2.51
CA ASN A 203 -5.87 3.97 -3.96
C ASN A 203 -5.78 2.49 -4.38
N ARG A 204 -5.98 1.57 -3.41
CA ARG A 204 -6.04 0.10 -3.68
C ARG A 204 -7.41 -0.48 -3.34
N THR A 205 -8.35 0.36 -2.94
CA THR A 205 -9.62 -0.03 -2.34
C THR A 205 -10.75 0.11 -3.34
N THR A 206 -11.70 -0.81 -3.27
CA THR A 206 -12.97 -0.78 -4.02
C THR A 206 -14.15 -1.14 -3.11
N LYS A 207 -15.36 -0.64 -3.43
CA LYS A 207 -16.58 -1.01 -2.73
C LYS A 207 -17.11 -2.33 -3.27
N VAL A 208 -17.17 -3.36 -2.42
CA VAL A 208 -17.55 -4.73 -2.81
C VAL A 208 -18.96 -5.12 -2.36
N SER A 209 -19.56 -4.37 -1.44
CA SER A 209 -20.92 -4.63 -0.99
C SER A 209 -21.72 -3.32 -0.81
N ALA A 210 -22.99 -3.37 -1.18
CA ALA A 210 -23.93 -2.27 -0.99
C ALA A 210 -24.60 -2.31 0.40
N SER A 211 -24.57 -3.42 1.12
CA SER A 211 -25.36 -3.63 2.35
C SER A 211 -24.56 -4.22 3.52
N SER A 212 -23.48 -4.96 3.26
CA SER A 212 -22.64 -5.52 4.33
C SER A 212 -21.88 -4.43 5.06
N PHE A 213 -21.64 -4.60 6.37
CA PHE A 213 -20.70 -3.74 7.11
C PHE A 213 -19.27 -3.92 6.62
N GLU A 214 -18.89 -5.08 6.11
CA GLU A 214 -17.66 -5.31 5.37
C GLU A 214 -17.84 -4.86 3.91
N ALA A 215 -17.96 -3.55 3.69
CA ALA A 215 -18.35 -2.99 2.41
C ALA A 215 -17.17 -2.72 1.46
N PHE A 216 -15.95 -2.71 1.95
CA PHE A 216 -14.74 -2.38 1.17
C PHE A 216 -13.71 -3.49 1.24
N ALA A 217 -12.96 -3.65 0.15
CA ALA A 217 -11.84 -4.57 0.04
C ALA A 217 -10.68 -3.96 -0.74
N SER A 218 -9.49 -4.49 -0.52
CA SER A 218 -8.30 -4.21 -1.31
C SER A 218 -7.83 -5.52 -1.95
N PRO A 219 -8.36 -5.87 -3.13
CA PRO A 219 -8.26 -7.24 -3.66
C PRO A 219 -6.84 -7.69 -4.01
N ASN A 220 -6.00 -6.74 -4.45
CA ASN A 220 -4.65 -7.01 -4.94
C ASN A 220 -3.55 -6.41 -4.04
N CYS A 221 -3.87 -6.04 -2.80
CA CYS A 221 -2.92 -5.50 -1.85
C CYS A 221 -3.38 -5.79 -0.43
N ASP A 222 -2.49 -6.32 0.39
CA ASP A 222 -2.79 -6.53 1.80
C ASP A 222 -3.12 -5.22 2.53
N PRO A 223 -3.93 -5.28 3.59
CA PRO A 223 -4.23 -4.11 4.41
C PRO A 223 -2.98 -3.53 5.07
N LEU A 224 -2.97 -2.21 5.27
CA LEU A 224 -1.92 -1.51 6.01
C LEU A 224 -1.98 -1.76 7.51
N ALA A 225 -3.20 -1.96 8.05
CA ALA A 225 -3.38 -2.33 9.44
C ALA A 225 -4.71 -3.06 9.66
N LYS A 226 -4.77 -3.83 10.77
CA LYS A 226 -6.00 -4.45 11.28
C LYS A 226 -6.17 -4.14 12.75
N VAL A 227 -7.41 -3.80 13.14
CA VAL A 227 -7.79 -3.65 14.55
C VAL A 227 -8.23 -5.00 15.09
N THR A 228 -7.62 -5.44 16.17
CA THR A 228 -7.89 -6.71 16.84
C THR A 228 -8.21 -6.48 18.31
N SER A 229 -8.57 -7.51 19.05
CA SER A 229 -8.76 -7.43 20.51
C SER A 229 -7.47 -7.09 21.29
N LEU A 230 -6.30 -7.28 20.66
CA LEU A 230 -4.99 -6.97 21.25
C LEU A 230 -4.49 -5.58 20.87
N GLY A 231 -5.20 -4.87 19.98
CA GLY A 231 -4.82 -3.56 19.49
C GLY A 231 -4.75 -3.49 17.97
N VAL A 232 -4.04 -2.49 17.46
CA VAL A 232 -3.84 -2.26 16.02
C VAL A 232 -2.55 -2.93 15.57
N ASP A 233 -2.67 -3.90 14.69
CA ASP A 233 -1.54 -4.55 14.02
C ASP A 233 -1.25 -3.84 12.69
N VAL A 234 -0.09 -3.18 12.60
CA VAL A 234 0.33 -2.38 11.43
C VAL A 234 1.36 -3.13 10.62
N ASN A 235 1.08 -3.35 9.35
CA ASN A 235 2.04 -3.92 8.39
C ASN A 235 3.02 -2.84 7.92
N TRP A 236 4.05 -2.56 8.74
CA TRP A 236 5.04 -1.52 8.47
C TRP A 236 5.85 -1.74 7.20
N ALA A 237 5.94 -2.97 6.71
CA ALA A 237 6.64 -3.29 5.46
C ALA A 237 5.91 -2.76 4.23
N LEU A 238 4.58 -2.63 4.31
CA LEU A 238 3.76 -2.08 3.24
C LEU A 238 3.64 -0.55 3.30
N VAL A 239 3.78 0.06 4.48
CA VAL A 239 3.61 1.50 4.66
C VAL A 239 4.65 2.27 3.84
N LYS A 240 4.19 3.07 2.89
CA LYS A 240 5.06 3.95 2.08
C LYS A 240 5.41 5.18 2.89
N ARG A 241 6.71 5.39 3.12
CA ARG A 241 7.23 6.56 3.83
C ARG A 241 7.92 7.49 2.85
N PRO A 242 7.89 8.81 3.06
CA PRO A 242 8.69 9.75 2.28
C PRO A 242 10.17 9.38 2.35
N THR A 243 10.83 9.31 1.19
CA THR A 243 12.27 9.00 1.08
C THR A 243 13.13 10.27 0.97
N LYS A 244 12.50 11.43 0.89
CA LYS A 244 13.15 12.74 0.79
C LYS A 244 12.45 13.74 1.72
N ILE A 245 13.20 14.75 2.15
CA ILE A 245 12.62 15.90 2.84
C ILE A 245 12.01 16.82 1.77
N ALA A 246 10.70 16.93 1.77
CA ALA A 246 9.95 17.79 0.87
C ALA A 246 8.75 18.40 1.59
N GLU A 247 8.32 19.56 1.13
CA GLU A 247 7.12 20.22 1.64
C GLU A 247 5.86 19.51 1.11
N PHE A 248 4.87 19.33 1.98
CA PHE A 248 3.56 18.82 1.60
C PHE A 248 2.88 19.69 0.54
N GLN A 249 2.51 19.10 -0.58
CA GLN A 249 1.90 19.80 -1.71
C GLN A 249 0.53 19.24 -2.05
N VAL A 250 -0.35 20.09 -2.56
CA VAL A 250 -1.69 19.72 -3.03
C VAL A 250 -1.88 20.18 -4.47
N THR A 251 -2.17 19.22 -5.34
CA THR A 251 -2.67 19.47 -6.70
C THR A 251 -4.16 19.81 -6.61
N LYS A 252 -4.52 21.02 -7.07
CA LYS A 252 -5.88 21.56 -6.83
C LYS A 252 -6.97 21.01 -7.74
N TYR A 253 -6.64 20.25 -8.78
CA TYR A 253 -7.61 19.84 -9.79
C TYR A 253 -7.27 18.48 -10.40
N LEU A 254 -8.29 17.68 -10.64
CA LEU A 254 -8.23 16.46 -11.44
C LEU A 254 -9.14 16.61 -12.66
N ASP A 255 -8.65 16.23 -13.82
CA ASP A 255 -9.38 16.36 -15.09
C ASP A 255 -10.35 15.17 -15.32
N THR A 256 -11.34 15.03 -14.45
CA THR A 256 -12.35 13.97 -14.55
C THR A 256 -13.37 14.22 -15.66
N ALA A 257 -13.54 15.46 -16.09
CA ALA A 257 -14.52 15.83 -17.10
C ALA A 257 -14.20 15.28 -18.49
N HIS A 258 -12.94 14.95 -18.75
CA HIS A 258 -12.47 14.47 -20.06
C HIS A 258 -11.98 13.01 -20.02
N VAL A 259 -12.39 12.25 -18.99
CA VAL A 259 -12.10 10.81 -18.85
C VAL A 259 -13.41 10.04 -18.78
N ALA A 260 -13.54 9.03 -19.64
CA ALA A 260 -14.69 8.10 -19.61
C ALA A 260 -14.28 6.75 -19.02
N CYS A 261 -15.25 5.98 -18.56
CA CYS A 261 -15.09 4.57 -18.20
C CYS A 261 -16.07 3.74 -18.99
N LEU A 262 -15.61 2.67 -19.62
CA LEU A 262 -16.45 1.77 -20.41
C LEU A 262 -16.15 0.32 -20.08
N ARG A 263 -17.19 -0.43 -19.72
CA ARG A 263 -17.11 -1.88 -19.52
C ARG A 263 -17.42 -2.61 -20.83
N ILE A 264 -16.47 -3.46 -21.27
CA ILE A 264 -16.67 -4.35 -22.42
C ILE A 264 -17.64 -5.48 -22.04
N PHE A 265 -18.52 -5.84 -22.95
CA PHE A 265 -19.46 -6.94 -22.79
C PHE A 265 -19.57 -7.77 -24.08
N PRO A 266 -20.02 -9.05 -24.02
CA PRO A 266 -20.23 -9.86 -25.22
C PRO A 266 -21.27 -9.24 -26.15
N GLY A 267 -20.91 -9.00 -27.40
CA GLY A 267 -21.80 -8.36 -28.39
C GLY A 267 -21.66 -6.84 -28.49
N ILE A 268 -20.71 -6.22 -27.77
CA ILE A 268 -20.38 -4.80 -27.97
C ILE A 268 -19.97 -4.57 -29.43
N LYS A 269 -20.55 -3.54 -30.04
CA LYS A 269 -20.27 -3.20 -31.44
C LYS A 269 -19.20 -2.11 -31.53
N PRO A 270 -18.39 -2.12 -32.61
CA PRO A 270 -17.39 -1.07 -32.86
C PRO A 270 -17.97 0.35 -32.85
N GLU A 271 -19.19 0.51 -33.36
CA GLU A 271 -19.87 1.81 -33.45
C GLU A 271 -20.22 2.36 -32.04
N MET A 272 -20.52 1.48 -31.07
CA MET A 272 -20.77 1.90 -29.68
C MET A 272 -19.49 2.45 -29.04
N LEU A 273 -18.38 1.75 -29.25
CA LEU A 273 -17.07 2.20 -28.72
C LEU A 273 -16.62 3.48 -29.43
N ASP A 274 -16.76 3.56 -30.76
CA ASP A 274 -16.42 4.76 -31.53
C ASP A 274 -17.24 5.99 -31.06
N SER A 275 -18.52 5.81 -30.76
CA SER A 275 -19.37 6.90 -30.27
C SER A 275 -18.86 7.46 -28.95
N VAL A 276 -18.41 6.61 -28.02
CA VAL A 276 -17.78 7.06 -26.76
C VAL A 276 -16.47 7.77 -27.04
N LEU A 277 -15.62 7.21 -27.90
CA LEU A 277 -14.31 7.76 -28.23
C LEU A 277 -14.36 9.06 -29.06
N ARG A 278 -15.53 9.44 -29.58
CA ARG A 278 -15.79 10.71 -30.27
C ARG A 278 -16.50 11.76 -29.42
N VAL A 279 -16.71 11.50 -28.11
CA VAL A 279 -17.23 12.52 -27.20
C VAL A 279 -16.29 13.75 -27.28
N PRO A 280 -16.84 14.95 -27.47
CA PRO A 280 -16.02 16.17 -27.57
C PRO A 280 -15.10 16.35 -26.37
N ASN A 281 -13.84 16.69 -26.64
CA ASN A 281 -12.79 16.93 -25.65
C ASN A 281 -12.42 15.70 -24.80
N LEU A 282 -12.83 14.49 -25.15
CA LEU A 282 -12.38 13.28 -24.47
C LEU A 282 -10.84 13.14 -24.60
N ARG A 283 -10.16 12.96 -23.48
CA ARG A 283 -8.69 12.80 -23.39
C ARG A 283 -8.28 11.43 -22.90
N GLY A 284 -9.15 10.74 -22.18
CA GLY A 284 -8.85 9.44 -21.59
C GLY A 284 -10.04 8.49 -21.54
N LEU A 285 -9.74 7.19 -21.60
CA LEU A 285 -10.73 6.12 -21.42
C LEU A 285 -10.16 5.03 -20.53
N ILE A 286 -10.88 4.69 -19.47
CA ILE A 286 -10.67 3.46 -18.72
C ILE A 286 -11.52 2.38 -19.36
N LEU A 287 -10.87 1.34 -19.88
CA LEU A 287 -11.50 0.22 -20.55
C LEU A 287 -11.49 -1.00 -19.66
N GLU A 288 -12.64 -1.36 -19.09
CA GLU A 288 -12.79 -2.57 -18.28
C GLU A 288 -12.98 -3.78 -19.19
N THR A 289 -12.02 -4.68 -19.22
CA THR A 289 -11.97 -5.83 -20.11
C THR A 289 -12.07 -7.15 -19.37
N PHE A 290 -12.18 -8.27 -20.10
CA PHE A 290 -12.34 -9.59 -19.51
C PHE A 290 -11.03 -10.13 -18.93
N GLY A 291 -11.11 -10.72 -17.75
CA GLY A 291 -10.04 -11.49 -17.12
C GLY A 291 -8.69 -10.77 -17.12
N MET A 292 -7.73 -11.32 -17.83
CA MET A 292 -6.36 -10.79 -17.89
C MET A 292 -6.17 -9.62 -18.88
N GLY A 293 -7.23 -8.92 -19.25
CA GLY A 293 -7.12 -7.78 -20.15
C GLY A 293 -7.55 -8.07 -21.59
N ASN A 294 -8.40 -9.08 -21.79
CA ASN A 294 -8.86 -9.49 -23.10
C ASN A 294 -10.11 -8.71 -23.52
N ALA A 295 -10.16 -8.31 -24.79
CA ALA A 295 -11.36 -7.74 -25.41
C ALA A 295 -11.66 -8.46 -26.73
N PRO A 296 -12.93 -8.49 -27.20
CA PRO A 296 -13.25 -8.98 -28.53
C PRO A 296 -12.50 -8.16 -29.58
N GLY A 297 -11.87 -8.80 -30.52
CA GLY A 297 -11.22 -8.09 -31.66
C GLY A 297 -12.24 -7.47 -32.63
N GLY A 298 -13.48 -7.94 -32.57
CA GLY A 298 -14.48 -7.66 -33.60
C GLY A 298 -14.31 -8.51 -34.84
N VAL A 299 -15.23 -8.41 -35.77
CA VAL A 299 -15.07 -9.00 -37.10
C VAL A 299 -13.95 -8.25 -37.81
N ASP A 300 -12.96 -8.99 -38.34
CA ASP A 300 -11.80 -8.43 -39.02
C ASP A 300 -10.99 -7.39 -38.22
N GLY A 301 -10.98 -7.49 -36.89
CA GLY A 301 -10.24 -6.57 -36.02
C GLY A 301 -10.86 -5.17 -35.90
N SER A 302 -12.13 -5.01 -36.21
CA SER A 302 -12.83 -3.71 -36.25
C SER A 302 -12.81 -2.96 -34.92
N LEU A 303 -12.98 -3.65 -33.75
CA LEU A 303 -12.86 -3.02 -32.43
C LEU A 303 -11.46 -2.49 -32.15
N THR A 304 -10.45 -3.29 -32.45
CA THR A 304 -9.05 -2.89 -32.27
C THR A 304 -8.68 -1.70 -33.18
N LYS A 305 -9.27 -1.63 -34.41
CA LYS A 305 -9.06 -0.50 -35.32
C LYS A 305 -9.64 0.80 -34.75
N VAL A 306 -10.86 0.77 -34.23
CA VAL A 306 -11.49 1.93 -33.56
C VAL A 306 -10.63 2.42 -32.37
N ILE A 307 -10.11 1.50 -31.56
CA ILE A 307 -9.20 1.81 -30.45
C ILE A 307 -7.93 2.49 -30.98
N LYS A 308 -7.31 1.91 -32.01
CA LYS A 308 -6.09 2.46 -32.63
C LYS A 308 -6.30 3.87 -33.16
N GLU A 309 -7.39 4.12 -33.88
CA GLU A 309 -7.74 5.46 -34.36
C GLU A 309 -7.93 6.48 -33.25
N ALA A 310 -8.47 6.08 -32.09
CA ALA A 310 -8.60 6.94 -30.93
C ALA A 310 -7.24 7.26 -30.29
N VAL A 311 -6.38 6.28 -30.14
CA VAL A 311 -4.99 6.45 -29.69
C VAL A 311 -4.21 7.39 -30.62
N ASP A 312 -4.37 7.24 -31.92
CA ASP A 312 -3.72 8.11 -32.93
C ASP A 312 -4.22 9.56 -32.86
N ARG A 313 -5.43 9.79 -32.34
CA ARG A 313 -5.95 11.14 -32.00
C ARG A 313 -5.43 11.68 -30.67
N GLY A 314 -4.65 10.91 -29.91
CA GLY A 314 -4.07 11.31 -28.63
C GLY A 314 -4.92 10.95 -27.41
N ILE A 315 -5.95 10.11 -27.54
CA ILE A 315 -6.73 9.62 -26.38
C ILE A 315 -5.93 8.53 -25.66
N VAL A 316 -5.70 8.71 -24.37
CA VAL A 316 -5.03 7.70 -23.53
C VAL A 316 -6.04 6.64 -23.12
N ILE A 317 -5.84 5.41 -23.56
CA ILE A 317 -6.72 4.27 -23.21
C ILE A 317 -6.00 3.36 -22.24
N VAL A 318 -6.60 3.13 -21.07
CA VAL A 318 -6.05 2.30 -20.00
C VAL A 318 -6.92 1.07 -19.82
N ASN A 319 -6.31 -0.11 -19.95
CA ASN A 319 -6.98 -1.39 -19.79
C ASN A 319 -6.91 -1.87 -18.33
N VAL A 320 -8.04 -2.14 -17.71
CA VAL A 320 -8.18 -2.74 -16.39
C VAL A 320 -9.09 -3.96 -16.43
N SER A 321 -9.01 -4.84 -15.45
CA SER A 321 -9.84 -6.04 -15.38
C SER A 321 -11.25 -5.73 -14.85
N GLN A 322 -12.25 -6.44 -15.37
CA GLN A 322 -13.58 -6.53 -14.74
C GLN A 322 -13.58 -7.45 -13.51
N CYS A 323 -12.56 -8.29 -13.38
CA CYS A 323 -12.41 -9.14 -12.21
C CYS A 323 -11.89 -8.33 -11.03
N THR A 324 -12.45 -8.59 -9.86
CA THR A 324 -12.04 -7.93 -8.63
C THR A 324 -10.58 -8.21 -8.28
N ASN A 325 -10.14 -9.47 -8.46
CA ASN A 325 -8.77 -9.92 -8.20
C ASN A 325 -8.04 -10.22 -9.51
N GLY A 326 -6.76 -9.94 -9.54
CA GLY A 326 -5.88 -10.34 -10.63
C GLY A 326 -5.20 -9.16 -11.33
N VAL A 327 -4.51 -9.47 -12.39
CA VAL A 327 -3.62 -8.55 -13.11
C VAL A 327 -3.98 -8.59 -14.59
N VAL A 328 -4.09 -7.44 -15.22
CA VAL A 328 -4.13 -7.39 -16.70
C VAL A 328 -2.72 -7.48 -17.27
N SER A 329 -2.54 -8.33 -18.28
CA SER A 329 -1.26 -8.56 -18.94
C SER A 329 -1.47 -8.98 -20.40
N PRO A 330 -0.66 -8.51 -21.36
CA PRO A 330 -0.80 -8.82 -22.77
C PRO A 330 -0.26 -10.22 -23.14
N LEU A 331 -0.61 -11.26 -22.36
CA LEU A 331 -0.15 -12.64 -22.59
C LEU A 331 -0.89 -13.35 -23.73
N TYR A 332 -2.14 -12.97 -23.98
CA TYR A 332 -2.97 -13.57 -25.03
C TYR A 332 -2.96 -12.72 -26.31
N ALA A 333 -3.26 -13.33 -27.43
CA ALA A 333 -3.30 -12.64 -28.73
C ALA A 333 -4.23 -11.41 -28.75
N SER A 334 -5.39 -11.50 -28.09
CA SER A 334 -6.33 -10.38 -27.93
C SER A 334 -5.74 -9.24 -27.10
N GLY A 335 -5.00 -9.53 -26.03
CA GLY A 335 -4.28 -8.54 -25.24
C GLY A 335 -3.11 -7.92 -26.02
N THR A 336 -2.37 -8.74 -26.77
CA THR A 336 -1.29 -8.28 -27.64
C THR A 336 -1.81 -7.33 -28.74
N ALA A 337 -3.01 -7.57 -29.27
CA ALA A 337 -3.64 -6.68 -30.25
C ALA A 337 -3.93 -5.30 -29.64
N LEU A 338 -4.40 -5.23 -28.40
CA LEU A 338 -4.61 -3.97 -27.67
C LEU A 338 -3.29 -3.22 -27.42
N THR A 339 -2.23 -3.93 -27.05
CA THR A 339 -0.88 -3.32 -26.91
C THR A 339 -0.41 -2.70 -28.22
N ARG A 340 -0.57 -3.41 -29.35
CA ARG A 340 -0.21 -2.89 -30.68
C ARG A 340 -1.06 -1.69 -31.10
N ALA A 341 -2.29 -1.60 -30.59
CA ALA A 341 -3.14 -0.43 -30.78
C ALA A 341 -2.74 0.77 -29.89
N GLY A 342 -1.79 0.60 -28.95
CA GLY A 342 -1.30 1.66 -28.08
C GLY A 342 -2.04 1.77 -26.73
N VAL A 343 -2.79 0.73 -26.34
CA VAL A 343 -3.48 0.69 -25.04
C VAL A 343 -2.48 0.44 -23.91
N VAL A 344 -2.57 1.21 -22.85
CA VAL A 344 -1.77 1.05 -21.64
C VAL A 344 -2.41 0.01 -20.72
N PHE A 345 -1.65 -0.96 -20.27
CA PHE A 345 -2.13 -1.96 -19.31
C PHE A 345 -1.98 -1.44 -17.89
N GLY A 346 -3.10 -1.39 -17.15
CA GLY A 346 -3.18 -0.90 -15.79
C GLY A 346 -2.74 -1.91 -14.72
N HIS A 347 -2.25 -3.08 -15.12
CA HIS A 347 -1.83 -4.17 -14.24
C HIS A 347 -2.92 -4.55 -13.22
N ASP A 348 -2.71 -4.33 -11.92
CA ASP A 348 -3.64 -4.63 -10.84
C ASP A 348 -4.35 -3.39 -10.25
N LEU A 349 -4.40 -2.30 -11.03
CA LEU A 349 -5.19 -1.12 -10.67
C LEU A 349 -6.67 -1.47 -10.48
N THR A 350 -7.30 -0.89 -9.47
CA THR A 350 -8.76 -0.81 -9.42
C THR A 350 -9.25 0.21 -10.47
N THR A 351 -10.51 0.11 -10.86
CA THR A 351 -11.12 1.09 -11.78
C THR A 351 -11.06 2.50 -11.22
N GLU A 352 -11.31 2.65 -9.91
CA GLU A 352 -11.23 3.91 -9.19
C GLU A 352 -9.82 4.52 -9.26
N ALA A 353 -8.81 3.68 -9.03
CA ALA A 353 -7.41 4.12 -9.09
C ALA A 353 -6.99 4.47 -10.52
N ALA A 354 -7.39 3.70 -11.52
CA ALA A 354 -7.08 3.98 -12.91
C ALA A 354 -7.69 5.31 -13.37
N LEU A 355 -8.98 5.55 -13.05
CA LEU A 355 -9.70 6.76 -13.39
C LEU A 355 -9.06 7.99 -12.72
N THR A 356 -8.84 7.94 -11.42
CA THR A 356 -8.31 9.09 -10.67
C THR A 356 -6.85 9.37 -11.01
N LYS A 357 -6.04 8.33 -11.26
CA LYS A 357 -4.65 8.47 -11.72
C LYS A 357 -4.58 9.13 -13.10
N LEU A 358 -5.38 8.65 -14.06
CA LEU A 358 -5.41 9.24 -15.39
C LEU A 358 -5.88 10.70 -15.34
N SER A 359 -6.95 10.97 -14.57
CA SER A 359 -7.45 12.34 -14.38
C SER A 359 -6.42 13.27 -13.73
N TYR A 360 -5.61 12.74 -12.80
CA TYR A 360 -4.50 13.47 -12.18
C TYR A 360 -3.43 13.81 -13.22
N LEU A 361 -2.97 12.82 -13.99
CA LEU A 361 -1.92 13.02 -14.99
C LEU A 361 -2.36 14.00 -16.11
N LEU A 362 -3.62 13.91 -16.54
CA LEU A 362 -4.19 14.81 -17.54
C LEU A 362 -4.33 16.26 -17.04
N ALA A 363 -4.44 16.45 -15.72
CA ALA A 363 -4.51 17.78 -15.11
C ALA A 363 -3.13 18.45 -14.91
N LEU A 364 -2.04 17.68 -14.94
CA LEU A 364 -0.70 18.22 -14.79
C LEU A 364 -0.30 19.01 -16.04
N PRO A 365 0.24 20.23 -15.86
CA PRO A 365 0.67 21.05 -17.00
C PRO A 365 1.88 20.40 -17.69
N ASN A 366 1.95 20.56 -19.01
CA ASN A 366 3.11 20.22 -19.84
C ASN A 366 3.49 18.74 -19.92
N LEU A 367 2.64 17.80 -19.52
CA LEU A 367 2.88 16.37 -19.78
C LEU A 367 2.48 16.02 -21.21
N THR A 368 3.40 15.40 -21.92
CA THR A 368 3.16 14.82 -23.25
C THR A 368 2.39 13.52 -23.15
N TYR A 369 1.78 13.08 -24.26
CA TYR A 369 1.12 11.76 -24.35
C TYR A 369 2.02 10.61 -23.88
N THR A 370 3.28 10.60 -24.30
CA THR A 370 4.26 9.57 -23.95
C THR A 370 4.59 9.58 -22.46
N GLU A 371 4.69 10.75 -21.84
CA GLU A 371 4.92 10.85 -20.40
C GLU A 371 3.71 10.37 -19.60
N ILE A 372 2.50 10.73 -20.01
CA ILE A 372 1.26 10.28 -19.36
C ILE A 372 1.16 8.76 -19.42
N THR A 373 1.31 8.16 -20.62
CA THR A 373 1.27 6.70 -20.79
C THR A 373 2.36 6.00 -20.02
N GLY A 374 3.58 6.55 -19.98
CA GLY A 374 4.70 6.05 -19.20
C GLY A 374 4.45 6.11 -17.69
N GLN A 375 3.84 7.18 -17.19
CA GLN A 375 3.47 7.30 -15.77
C GLN A 375 2.27 6.44 -15.40
N MET A 376 1.31 6.22 -16.32
CA MET A 376 0.22 5.28 -16.09
C MET A 376 0.71 3.85 -15.83
N ALA A 377 1.77 3.43 -16.51
CA ALA A 377 2.36 2.09 -16.39
C ALA A 377 3.25 1.89 -15.14
N ARG A 378 3.48 2.92 -14.30
CA ARG A 378 4.33 2.86 -13.11
C ARG A 378 3.52 3.23 -11.87
N SER A 379 3.91 2.71 -10.72
CA SER A 379 3.31 3.12 -9.43
C SER A 379 3.80 4.50 -9.02
N LEU A 380 2.87 5.41 -8.74
CA LEU A 380 3.17 6.77 -8.25
C LEU A 380 2.99 6.88 -6.73
N ARG A 381 1.94 6.24 -6.20
CA ARG A 381 1.50 6.33 -4.79
C ARG A 381 1.20 4.97 -4.17
N GLY A 382 1.70 3.86 -4.76
CA GLY A 382 1.41 2.52 -4.29
C GLY A 382 0.07 1.95 -4.80
N GLU A 383 -0.51 2.58 -5.80
CA GLU A 383 -1.79 2.20 -6.40
C GLU A 383 -1.74 0.90 -7.21
N MET A 384 -0.55 0.45 -7.58
CA MET A 384 -0.32 -0.81 -8.29
C MET A 384 0.90 -1.54 -7.72
N THR A 385 0.95 -2.85 -7.90
CA THR A 385 2.09 -3.66 -7.50
C THR A 385 3.23 -3.43 -8.50
N GLU A 386 4.34 -2.92 -8.00
CA GLU A 386 5.57 -2.86 -8.77
C GLU A 386 6.15 -4.27 -8.83
N ARG A 387 6.24 -4.81 -10.04
CA ARG A 387 7.09 -5.97 -10.26
C ARG A 387 8.52 -5.47 -10.23
N THR A 388 9.09 -5.36 -9.05
CA THR A 388 10.53 -5.21 -8.91
C THR A 388 11.16 -6.54 -9.33
N LEU A 389 11.36 -6.69 -10.64
CA LEU A 389 12.54 -7.41 -11.06
C LEU A 389 13.68 -6.57 -10.49
N PRO A 390 14.63 -7.15 -9.76
CA PRO A 390 15.86 -6.45 -9.42
C PRO A 390 16.59 -6.16 -10.73
N SER A 391 16.19 -5.11 -11.42
CA SER A 391 16.93 -4.54 -12.52
C SER A 391 17.87 -3.55 -11.87
N PHE A 392 19.12 -3.92 -11.72
CA PHE A 392 20.18 -2.94 -11.63
C PHE A 392 20.18 -2.16 -12.95
N SER A 393 19.35 -1.13 -13.04
CA SER A 393 19.49 -0.18 -14.12
C SER A 393 20.71 0.66 -13.78
N HIS A 394 21.81 0.37 -14.42
CA HIS A 394 22.95 1.28 -14.46
C HIS A 394 22.44 2.59 -15.05
N PRO A 395 22.55 3.73 -14.35
CA PRO A 395 22.18 5.01 -14.93
C PRO A 395 23.27 5.42 -15.93
N ALA A 396 23.21 4.84 -17.13
CA ALA A 396 24.13 5.13 -18.22
C ALA A 396 23.94 6.53 -18.84
N GLY A 397 23.30 7.47 -18.11
CA GLY A 397 23.01 8.78 -18.70
C GLY A 397 23.18 10.00 -17.79
N SER A 398 23.37 9.84 -16.47
CA SER A 398 23.55 11.00 -15.57
C SER A 398 24.37 10.67 -14.32
N ILE A 399 25.47 9.96 -14.53
CA ILE A 399 26.42 9.59 -13.45
C ILE A 399 26.93 10.84 -12.75
N ASP A 400 27.17 11.93 -13.46
CA ASP A 400 27.80 13.13 -12.89
C ASP A 400 26.99 13.83 -11.79
N SER A 401 25.67 13.83 -11.84
CA SER A 401 24.84 14.52 -10.84
C SER A 401 24.53 13.69 -9.59
N ALA A 402 24.47 12.36 -9.73
CA ALA A 402 24.23 11.46 -8.60
C ALA A 402 25.55 11.15 -7.87
N VAL A 403 26.64 10.95 -8.61
CA VAL A 403 28.00 10.71 -8.07
C VAL A 403 28.56 11.96 -7.37
N ALA A 404 28.22 13.16 -7.82
CA ALA A 404 28.64 14.42 -7.18
C ALA A 404 28.07 14.61 -5.76
N ARG A 405 27.10 13.78 -5.32
CA ARG A 405 26.52 13.82 -3.97
C ARG A 405 27.03 12.71 -3.05
N LEU A 406 27.73 11.73 -3.59
CA LEU A 406 28.30 10.65 -2.79
C LEU A 406 29.69 11.07 -2.27
N THR A 407 29.99 10.70 -1.04
CA THR A 407 31.37 10.79 -0.56
C THR A 407 32.25 9.86 -1.38
N THR A 408 33.55 10.13 -1.45
CA THR A 408 34.50 9.29 -2.17
C THR A 408 34.44 7.83 -1.71
N ALA A 409 34.26 7.59 -0.40
CA ALA A 409 34.12 6.26 0.16
C ALA A 409 32.79 5.56 -0.19
N GLU A 410 31.69 6.30 -0.38
CA GLU A 410 30.40 5.75 -0.84
C GLU A 410 30.45 5.40 -2.32
N SER A 411 31.06 6.25 -3.13
CA SER A 411 31.29 5.99 -4.55
C SER A 411 32.18 4.75 -4.75
N ALA A 412 33.25 4.63 -3.98
CA ALA A 412 34.17 3.47 -4.04
C ALA A 412 33.46 2.18 -3.59
N PHE A 413 32.64 2.21 -2.53
CA PHE A 413 31.89 1.04 -2.08
C PHE A 413 30.83 0.61 -3.09
N THR A 414 30.15 1.56 -3.73
CA THR A 414 29.16 1.28 -4.79
C THR A 414 29.84 0.64 -6.01
N ALA A 415 30.99 1.17 -6.44
CA ALA A 415 31.78 0.61 -7.52
C ALA A 415 32.29 -0.80 -7.20
N LEU A 416 32.75 -1.02 -5.95
CA LEU A 416 33.17 -2.33 -5.46
C LEU A 416 32.00 -3.34 -5.51
N GLY A 417 30.82 -2.97 -5.02
CA GLY A 417 29.63 -3.83 -5.04
C GLY A 417 29.22 -4.21 -6.47
N TYR A 418 29.31 -3.28 -7.41
CA TYR A 418 29.03 -3.54 -8.81
C TYR A 418 30.08 -4.50 -9.42
N ALA A 419 31.36 -4.25 -9.21
CA ALA A 419 32.44 -5.12 -9.70
C ALA A 419 32.34 -6.54 -9.15
N ILE A 420 31.95 -6.70 -7.87
CA ILE A 420 31.70 -8.00 -7.25
C ILE A 420 30.52 -8.70 -7.94
N SER A 421 29.42 -8.01 -8.15
CA SER A 421 28.19 -8.60 -8.73
C SER A 421 28.37 -9.00 -10.19
N THR A 422 29.22 -8.30 -10.94
CA THR A 422 29.58 -8.63 -12.33
C THR A 422 30.71 -9.64 -12.46
N GLY A 423 31.39 -9.96 -11.35
CA GLY A 423 32.54 -10.87 -11.34
C GLY A 423 33.81 -10.26 -11.92
N ASP A 424 33.92 -8.95 -11.95
CA ASP A 424 35.12 -8.25 -12.47
C ASP A 424 36.22 -8.21 -11.43
N VAL A 425 37.03 -9.30 -11.41
CA VAL A 425 38.14 -9.50 -10.49
C VAL A 425 39.19 -8.37 -10.59
N ARG A 426 39.39 -7.85 -11.82
CA ARG A 426 40.38 -6.81 -12.05
C ARG A 426 39.98 -5.49 -11.39
N THR A 427 38.76 -5.04 -11.64
CA THR A 427 38.23 -3.80 -11.06
C THR A 427 38.13 -3.89 -9.53
N VAL A 428 37.78 -5.07 -8.98
CA VAL A 428 37.79 -5.31 -7.52
C VAL A 428 39.22 -5.10 -6.97
N GLY A 429 40.23 -5.67 -7.62
CA GLY A 429 41.64 -5.49 -7.24
C GLY A 429 42.08 -4.02 -7.27
N GLU A 430 41.78 -3.32 -8.37
CA GLU A 430 42.14 -1.89 -8.55
C GLU A 430 41.47 -0.99 -7.47
N ILE A 431 40.20 -1.26 -7.09
CA ILE A 431 39.52 -0.49 -6.03
C ILE A 431 40.12 -0.78 -4.65
N LEU A 432 40.53 -2.02 -4.39
CA LEU A 432 41.06 -2.44 -3.08
C LEU A 432 42.59 -2.19 -2.93
N GLU A 433 43.29 -1.89 -4.01
CA GLU A 433 44.72 -1.53 -3.98
C GLU A 433 44.96 -0.05 -3.64
N GLY A 434 43.93 0.81 -3.73
CA GLY A 434 44.00 2.20 -3.31
C GLY A 434 44.12 2.32 -1.79
N ASP A 435 45.28 2.72 -1.31
CA ASP A 435 45.77 2.58 0.09
C ASP A 435 44.91 3.26 1.19
N GLU A 436 44.11 4.27 0.88
CA GLU A 436 43.49 5.11 1.91
C GLU A 436 42.13 4.60 2.42
N PHE A 437 41.42 3.78 1.65
CA PHE A 437 40.05 3.37 1.95
C PHE A 437 39.83 1.85 2.03
N SER A 438 40.78 1.01 1.68
CA SER A 438 40.58 -0.44 1.57
C SER A 438 39.98 -1.06 2.85
N HIS A 439 40.56 -0.77 4.02
CA HIS A 439 40.08 -1.27 5.31
C HIS A 439 38.71 -0.70 5.69
N GLN A 440 38.34 0.51 5.24
CA GLN A 440 37.03 1.08 5.47
C GLN A 440 35.97 0.44 4.55
N LEU A 441 36.31 0.17 3.29
CA LEU A 441 35.45 -0.50 2.34
C LEU A 441 35.07 -1.92 2.77
N LEU A 442 35.97 -2.67 3.37
CA LEU A 442 35.72 -4.01 3.88
C LEU A 442 34.72 -4.03 5.07
N LYS A 443 34.59 -2.92 5.78
CA LYS A 443 33.64 -2.77 6.92
C LYS A 443 32.33 -2.08 6.55
N LYS A 444 32.27 -1.43 5.39
CA LYS A 444 31.02 -0.80 4.93
C LYS A 444 29.99 -1.84 4.55
N CYS A 445 28.73 -1.44 4.67
CA CYS A 445 27.60 -2.23 4.21
C CYS A 445 26.68 -1.38 3.31
N ASP A 446 25.91 -2.06 2.46
CA ASP A 446 24.87 -1.48 1.64
C ASP A 446 23.59 -1.19 2.45
N TYR A 447 22.54 -0.74 1.77
CA TYR A 447 21.23 -0.46 2.38
C TYR A 447 20.52 -1.69 2.99
N ALA A 448 20.93 -2.91 2.61
CA ALA A 448 20.46 -4.17 3.18
C ALA A 448 21.38 -4.69 4.31
N GLY A 449 22.44 -3.96 4.65
CA GLY A 449 23.43 -4.36 5.62
C GLY A 449 24.47 -5.37 5.07
N ASN A 450 24.51 -5.61 3.74
CA ASN A 450 25.48 -6.53 3.16
C ASN A 450 26.85 -5.87 3.05
N THR A 451 27.86 -6.54 3.57
CA THR A 451 29.26 -6.19 3.33
C THR A 451 29.75 -6.74 1.99
N ALA A 452 30.93 -6.36 1.54
CA ALA A 452 31.55 -6.93 0.34
C ALA A 452 31.61 -8.47 0.37
N VAL A 453 31.79 -9.07 1.56
CA VAL A 453 31.79 -10.54 1.73
C VAL A 453 30.42 -11.15 1.48
N HIS A 454 29.33 -10.52 1.91
CA HIS A 454 27.96 -10.98 1.59
C HIS A 454 27.71 -10.97 0.08
N LEU A 455 28.11 -9.89 -0.59
CA LEU A 455 27.94 -9.75 -2.04
C LEU A 455 28.79 -10.79 -2.80
N ALA A 456 30.04 -11.01 -2.37
CA ALA A 456 30.91 -12.01 -2.99
C ALA A 456 30.47 -13.45 -2.72
N ALA A 457 29.85 -13.73 -1.57
CA ALA A 457 29.33 -15.05 -1.22
C ALA A 457 28.21 -15.53 -2.17
N VAL A 458 27.46 -14.60 -2.75
CA VAL A 458 26.41 -14.87 -3.75
C VAL A 458 26.86 -14.53 -5.17
N GLY A 459 28.03 -13.94 -5.32
CA GLY A 459 28.59 -13.52 -6.60
C GLY A 459 29.09 -14.67 -7.47
N PRO A 460 29.32 -14.41 -8.78
CA PRO A 460 29.69 -15.44 -9.76
C PRO A 460 31.15 -15.91 -9.67
N GLN A 461 32.02 -15.18 -8.94
CA GLN A 461 33.46 -15.41 -8.94
C GLN A 461 34.00 -15.66 -7.53
N PRO A 462 34.31 -16.92 -7.15
CA PRO A 462 34.86 -17.25 -5.84
C PRO A 462 36.24 -16.61 -5.54
N ASP A 463 36.99 -16.29 -6.57
CA ASP A 463 38.31 -15.64 -6.40
C ASP A 463 38.20 -14.25 -5.78
N ILE A 464 37.11 -13.53 -6.05
CA ILE A 464 36.83 -12.25 -5.40
C ILE A 464 36.61 -12.45 -3.91
N LEU A 465 35.87 -13.46 -3.51
CA LEU A 465 35.67 -13.79 -2.10
C LEU A 465 36.99 -14.13 -1.44
N ARG A 466 37.85 -14.94 -2.10
CA ARG A 466 39.18 -15.29 -1.60
C ARG A 466 40.02 -14.04 -1.38
N ASP A 467 40.06 -13.10 -2.33
CA ASP A 467 40.83 -11.85 -2.19
C ASP A 467 40.34 -10.99 -1.02
N LEU A 468 39.02 -10.83 -0.88
CA LEU A 468 38.42 -10.11 0.25
C LEU A 468 38.79 -10.73 1.61
N LEU A 469 38.78 -12.07 1.72
CA LEU A 469 39.18 -12.79 2.94
C LEU A 469 40.68 -12.64 3.24
N MET A 470 41.53 -12.73 2.22
CA MET A 470 42.96 -12.50 2.34
C MET A 470 43.32 -11.09 2.84
N ARG A 471 42.47 -10.10 2.50
CA ARG A 471 42.58 -8.71 2.97
C ARG A 471 41.99 -8.49 4.37
N GLY A 472 41.48 -9.54 5.02
CA GLY A 472 40.97 -9.50 6.40
C GLY A 472 39.51 -9.08 6.53
N ALA A 473 38.72 -9.25 5.48
CA ALA A 473 37.28 -9.02 5.58
C ALA A 473 36.61 -10.06 6.51
N SER A 474 35.69 -9.61 7.36
CA SER A 474 35.03 -10.46 8.37
C SER A 474 33.96 -11.36 7.74
N VAL A 475 34.00 -12.65 8.09
CA VAL A 475 32.99 -13.66 7.71
C VAL A 475 31.78 -13.73 8.66
N HIS A 476 31.85 -13.01 9.80
CA HIS A 476 30.85 -13.11 10.88
C HIS A 476 29.84 -11.97 10.92
N VAL A 477 29.97 -10.97 10.05
CA VAL A 477 29.02 -9.86 9.99
C VAL A 477 27.65 -10.36 9.53
N ARG A 478 26.58 -9.84 10.11
CA ARG A 478 25.21 -10.12 9.71
C ARG A 478 24.60 -8.91 9.00
N ASN A 479 23.86 -9.18 7.95
CA ASN A 479 23.08 -8.14 7.27
C ASN A 479 21.80 -7.79 8.06
N PHE A 480 21.00 -6.85 7.58
CA PHE A 480 19.76 -6.43 8.26
C PHE A 480 18.66 -7.51 8.28
N ALA A 481 18.75 -8.53 7.43
CA ALA A 481 17.92 -9.72 7.52
C ALA A 481 18.50 -10.78 8.49
N ASN A 482 19.55 -10.42 9.24
CA ASN A 482 20.25 -11.26 10.22
C ASN A 482 20.96 -12.49 9.63
N ASN A 483 21.25 -12.46 8.32
CA ASN A 483 21.94 -13.53 7.60
C ASN A 483 23.45 -13.31 7.58
N THR A 484 24.20 -14.42 7.71
CA THR A 484 25.65 -14.44 7.51
C THR A 484 26.01 -14.63 6.02
N PRO A 485 27.24 -14.30 5.58
CA PRO A 485 27.70 -14.63 4.23
C PRO A 485 27.64 -16.14 3.93
N LEU A 486 27.95 -16.98 4.93
CA LEU A 486 27.89 -18.43 4.79
C LEU A 486 26.47 -18.93 4.50
N TYR A 487 25.46 -18.43 5.23
CA TYR A 487 24.08 -18.77 4.99
C TYR A 487 23.63 -18.39 3.58
N LEU A 488 23.99 -17.19 3.13
CA LEU A 488 23.66 -16.74 1.77
C LEU A 488 24.33 -17.61 0.69
N ALA A 489 25.61 -17.99 0.87
CA ALA A 489 26.31 -18.87 -0.05
C ALA A 489 25.66 -20.27 -0.12
N GLU A 490 25.27 -20.83 1.04
CA GLU A 490 24.58 -22.12 1.10
C GLU A 490 23.20 -22.07 0.42
N LYS A 491 22.43 -21.01 0.66
CA LYS A 491 21.11 -20.78 0.06
C LYS A 491 21.18 -20.65 -1.47
N MET A 492 22.24 -20.05 -1.98
CA MET A 492 22.46 -19.91 -3.43
C MET A 492 23.12 -21.15 -4.07
N GLY A 493 23.47 -22.16 -3.27
CA GLY A 493 24.17 -23.36 -3.75
C GLY A 493 25.59 -23.11 -4.23
N ASN A 494 26.24 -22.03 -3.80
CA ASN A 494 27.61 -21.68 -4.20
C ASN A 494 28.63 -22.46 -3.38
N HIS A 495 28.84 -23.73 -3.74
CA HIS A 495 29.67 -24.68 -2.97
C HIS A 495 31.11 -24.21 -2.78
N GLU A 496 31.70 -23.52 -3.74
CA GLU A 496 33.08 -23.04 -3.63
C GLU A 496 33.19 -21.89 -2.63
N CYS A 497 32.23 -20.94 -2.65
CA CYS A 497 32.14 -19.88 -1.65
C CYS A 497 31.86 -20.45 -0.25
N VAL A 498 31.01 -21.46 -0.13
CA VAL A 498 30.76 -22.18 1.13
C VAL A 498 32.06 -22.78 1.69
N ARG A 499 32.87 -23.43 0.84
CA ARG A 499 34.15 -24.02 1.24
C ARG A 499 35.10 -22.93 1.75
N LEU A 500 35.29 -21.86 0.98
CA LEU A 500 36.16 -20.74 1.34
C LEU A 500 35.75 -20.08 2.67
N LEU A 501 34.46 -19.85 2.87
CA LEU A 501 33.94 -19.23 4.10
C LEU A 501 34.17 -20.14 5.31
N LYS A 502 33.96 -21.46 5.18
CA LYS A 502 34.22 -22.44 6.25
C LYS A 502 35.70 -22.56 6.58
N GLU A 503 36.58 -22.54 5.58
CA GLU A 503 38.02 -22.50 5.77
C GLU A 503 38.46 -21.22 6.49
N ALA A 504 37.78 -20.10 6.27
CA ALA A 504 38.00 -18.83 6.98
C ALA A 504 37.31 -18.77 8.37
N GLY A 505 36.70 -19.87 8.85
CA GLY A 505 36.13 -19.98 10.18
C GLY A 505 34.65 -19.54 10.28
N ALA A 506 33.95 -19.34 9.15
CA ALA A 506 32.54 -19.05 9.19
C ALA A 506 31.73 -20.25 9.68
N HIS A 507 30.67 -19.98 10.47
CA HIS A 507 29.72 -20.97 10.94
C HIS A 507 28.31 -20.43 10.83
N LEU A 508 27.32 -21.32 10.66
CA LEU A 508 25.91 -20.97 10.70
C LEU A 508 25.49 -20.67 12.13
N TRP A 509 24.61 -19.74 12.26
CA TRP A 509 23.97 -19.46 13.53
C TRP A 509 22.80 -20.41 13.77
N GLU A 510 22.34 -20.54 15.03
CA GLU A 510 21.27 -21.47 15.40
C GLU A 510 20.00 -21.27 14.58
N ALA A 511 19.55 -20.01 14.40
CA ALA A 511 18.39 -19.70 13.58
C ALA A 511 18.57 -20.03 12.09
N GLU A 512 19.78 -19.85 11.55
CA GLU A 512 20.12 -20.21 10.17
C GLU A 512 20.18 -21.74 9.98
N SER A 513 20.68 -22.45 10.99
CA SER A 513 20.71 -23.92 10.99
C SER A 513 19.30 -24.51 11.04
N LEU A 514 18.39 -23.93 11.85
CA LEU A 514 16.99 -24.35 11.93
C LEU A 514 16.23 -24.06 10.63
N ALA A 515 16.44 -22.89 10.02
CA ALA A 515 15.83 -22.55 8.74
C ALA A 515 16.22 -23.53 7.64
N LYS A 516 17.50 -23.93 7.60
CA LYS A 516 18.00 -24.93 6.65
C LYS A 516 17.36 -26.32 6.84
N THR A 517 17.17 -26.73 8.09
CA THR A 517 16.53 -28.03 8.39
C THR A 517 15.09 -28.05 7.91
N SER A 518 14.33 -26.98 8.13
CA SER A 518 12.94 -26.86 7.66
C SER A 518 12.81 -26.82 6.13
N GLU A 519 13.77 -26.24 5.42
CA GLU A 519 13.77 -26.24 3.94
C GLU A 519 14.06 -27.65 3.38
N ILE A 520 14.90 -28.43 4.04
CA ILE A 520 15.18 -29.83 3.65
C ILE A 520 13.95 -30.72 3.91
N GLU A 521 13.29 -30.61 5.06
CA GLU A 521 12.07 -31.35 5.37
C GLU A 521 10.92 -30.98 4.44
N GLY A 522 10.76 -29.69 4.07
CA GLY A 522 9.78 -29.23 3.10
C GLY A 522 10.03 -29.76 1.67
N SER A 523 11.29 -29.96 1.27
CA SER A 523 11.65 -30.48 -0.06
C SER A 523 11.47 -32.00 -0.18
N VAL A 524 11.57 -32.74 0.92
CA VAL A 524 11.34 -34.20 0.95
C VAL A 524 9.84 -34.52 0.86
N SER A 525 8.96 -33.62 1.29
CA SER A 525 7.49 -33.84 1.23
C SER A 525 6.89 -33.59 -0.17
N THR A 526 7.61 -32.98 -1.11
CA THR A 526 7.15 -32.69 -2.48
C THR A 526 7.70 -33.63 -3.54
N GLY A 527 8.51 -34.60 -3.15
CA GLY A 527 9.14 -35.60 -4.03
C GLY A 527 8.41 -36.94 -4.06
N ASN A 528 7.08 -36.97 -4.28
CA ASN A 528 6.40 -38.21 -4.64
C ASN A 528 6.49 -38.41 -6.15
N GLY A 529 7.57 -39.04 -6.57
CA GLY A 529 7.64 -39.73 -7.86
C GLY A 529 6.64 -40.88 -7.87
N PHE A 530 5.83 -40.92 -8.91
CA PHE A 530 5.04 -42.08 -9.25
C PHE A 530 5.96 -43.33 -9.33
N VAL A 531 5.77 -44.29 -8.41
CA VAL A 531 6.28 -45.64 -8.57
C VAL A 531 5.15 -46.41 -9.23
N GLU A 532 5.35 -46.81 -10.49
CA GLU A 532 4.58 -47.90 -11.10
C GLU A 532 4.77 -49.15 -10.24
N VAL A 533 3.71 -49.63 -9.63
CA VAL A 533 3.66 -50.93 -8.98
C VAL A 533 3.20 -51.93 -10.02
N ASP A 534 4.14 -52.78 -10.42
CA ASP A 534 3.90 -53.97 -11.24
C ASP A 534 2.99 -54.96 -10.49
N GLU A 535 1.85 -55.32 -11.10
CA GLU A 535 0.93 -56.31 -10.59
C GLU A 535 1.55 -57.71 -10.76
N THR A 536 2.21 -58.26 -9.74
CA THR A 536 2.30 -59.70 -9.50
C THR A 536 2.84 -59.91 -8.10
N ASP A 537 1.97 -60.26 -7.18
CA ASP A 537 2.04 -61.30 -6.14
C ASP A 537 0.99 -61.05 -5.04
N ALA A 538 -0.10 -61.75 -5.15
CA ALA A 538 -1.02 -61.95 -4.03
C ALA A 538 -0.55 -63.14 -3.18
N PRO A 539 -0.73 -63.09 -1.87
CA PRO A 539 -1.35 -64.24 -1.22
C PRO A 539 -2.61 -63.89 -0.43
N ALA A 540 -3.50 -64.84 -0.53
CA ALA A 540 -4.85 -64.90 -0.01
C ALA A 540 -4.97 -65.04 1.51
N LEU A 541 -6.24 -64.83 1.97
CA LEU A 541 -6.89 -65.27 3.20
C LEU A 541 -6.63 -64.37 4.44
N VAL A 542 -7.64 -63.95 5.19
CA VAL A 542 -8.75 -64.72 5.84
C VAL A 542 -9.91 -63.75 6.13
N GLU A 543 -11.14 -64.27 5.83
CA GLU A 543 -12.40 -63.71 6.33
C GLU A 543 -12.50 -63.85 7.85
N GLU A 544 -13.02 -62.80 8.51
CA GLU A 544 -13.84 -63.01 9.69
C GLU A 544 -14.99 -61.99 9.75
N ARG A 545 -16.18 -62.59 9.69
CA ARG A 545 -17.48 -61.95 9.90
C ARG A 545 -17.69 -61.68 11.39
N SER A 546 -18.28 -60.55 11.74
CA SER A 546 -19.35 -60.51 12.74
C SER A 546 -20.12 -59.20 12.71
N ARG A 547 -21.31 -59.26 12.17
CA ARG A 547 -22.64 -58.94 12.75
C ARG A 547 -22.83 -57.62 13.44
N ALA A 548 -23.68 -56.85 12.79
CA ALA A 548 -24.52 -55.79 13.38
C ALA A 548 -25.50 -56.37 14.46
N PRO A 549 -26.05 -55.52 15.31
CA PRO A 549 -27.52 -55.46 15.33
C PRO A 549 -28.09 -54.04 15.13
N ASN A 550 -29.20 -54.06 14.38
CA ASN A 550 -30.28 -53.09 14.43
C ASN A 550 -30.76 -52.85 15.85
N ASN A 551 -31.14 -51.62 16.16
CA ASN A 551 -32.47 -51.37 16.74
C ASN A 551 -32.95 -49.91 16.50
N ASN A 552 -34.14 -49.87 15.94
CA ASN A 552 -35.12 -48.79 16.01
C ASN A 552 -35.38 -48.31 17.45
N THR A 553 -35.41 -47.03 17.68
CA THR A 553 -36.60 -46.22 17.98
C THR A 553 -36.24 -44.76 17.87
#